data_794ba4566e457c1173b511fec0505eee
#
_entry.id   794ba4566e457c1173b511fec0505eee
#
_cell.length_a   1.000
_cell.length_b   1.000
_cell.length_c   1.000
_cell.angle_alpha   90.00
_cell.angle_beta   90.00
_cell.angle_gamma   90.00
#
_symmetry.space_group_name_H-M   'P 1'
#
loop_
_entity.id
_entity.type
_entity.pdbx_description
1 polymer ?
#
loop_
_entity_poly.entity_id
_entity_poly.type
_entity_poly.pdbx_seq_one_letter_code
_entity_poly.pdbx_strand_id
1 'polypeptide(L)'
;MADTDDTDRRYASSPCMAGDIAPGYFDPMGVDPEQARDVARWRRAERARLRAERQEMRVDARQAAGAALAGHLAALLETRLGGAQDRILSAYWPIKGEPDLRGEMGRLHAAGVMIALPVVEVKHAPLVFRRWTPETRMVRGDWNIPVPPPEAEALIPDIVLAPLMGWDDAGYRLGYGGGYFDRTLAALTPRPVSIGIGFRSARLASIYPQPHDIALDFILTEAGLEYESARA
;
A
#
# COMPACT_ATOMS: atom_id res chain seq x y z
N MET A 1 -10.67 38.95 38.86
CA MET A 1 -11.37 39.29 37.63
C MET A 1 -10.53 38.76 36.48
N ALA A 2 -11.03 37.72 36.14
CA ALA A 2 -11.34 37.01 34.91
C ALA A 2 -10.09 36.50 34.20
N ASP A 3 -9.84 35.33 34.52
CA ASP A 3 -9.38 34.22 33.73
C ASP A 3 -10.07 34.24 32.37
N THR A 4 -9.33 34.27 31.31
CA THR A 4 -9.81 33.89 29.98
C THR A 4 -9.11 32.60 29.60
N ASP A 5 -9.82 31.58 29.89
CA ASP A 5 -9.74 30.21 29.40
C ASP A 5 -9.54 30.20 27.86
N ASP A 6 -8.31 29.93 27.41
CA ASP A 6 -7.95 29.67 26.01
C ASP A 6 -7.89 28.15 25.75
N THR A 7 -8.85 27.42 26.29
CA THR A 7 -8.92 25.95 26.18
C THR A 7 -9.79 25.45 25.06
N ASP A 8 -10.26 26.28 24.13
CA ASP A 8 -11.15 25.84 23.04
C ASP A 8 -10.54 25.97 21.65
N ARG A 9 -9.25 25.69 21.50
CA ARG A 9 -8.71 25.34 20.19
C ARG A 9 -9.12 23.92 19.86
N ARG A 10 -10.38 23.73 19.53
CA ARG A 10 -10.89 22.55 18.87
C ARG A 10 -10.27 22.46 17.50
N TYR A 11 -9.11 21.82 17.41
CA TYR A 11 -8.64 21.30 16.13
C TYR A 11 -9.71 20.35 15.62
N ALA A 12 -10.39 20.73 14.54
CA ALA A 12 -11.53 20.04 13.95
C ALA A 12 -11.10 18.75 13.23
N SER A 13 -10.46 17.84 13.93
CA SER A 13 -10.21 16.49 13.47
C SER A 13 -10.94 15.56 14.41
N SER A 14 -12.05 15.01 13.94
CA SER A 14 -12.70 13.88 14.62
C SER A 14 -11.65 12.86 15.05
N PRO A 15 -11.83 12.16 16.16
CA PRO A 15 -10.92 11.09 16.55
C PRO A 15 -10.70 10.19 15.35
N CYS A 16 -9.45 9.92 15.04
CA CYS A 16 -9.10 8.94 14.05
C CYS A 16 -9.87 7.66 14.27
N MET A 17 -9.90 6.83 13.24
CA MET A 17 -10.32 5.44 13.27
C MET A 17 -9.53 4.62 14.32
N ALA A 18 -9.35 5.16 15.52
CA ALA A 18 -8.73 4.48 16.66
C ALA A 18 -9.54 3.25 17.06
N GLY A 19 -10.84 3.20 16.70
CA GLY A 19 -11.67 2.02 16.86
C GLY A 19 -11.41 0.93 15.81
N ASP A 20 -10.74 1.27 14.70
CA ASP A 20 -10.42 0.32 13.62
C ASP A 20 -8.96 -0.19 13.68
N ILE A 21 -8.17 0.31 14.63
CA ILE A 21 -6.80 -0.18 14.87
C ILE A 21 -6.89 -1.29 15.91
N ALA A 22 -6.37 -2.47 15.57
CA ALA A 22 -6.34 -3.60 16.51
C ALA A 22 -5.67 -3.20 17.84
N PRO A 23 -6.23 -3.56 19.03
CA PRO A 23 -5.71 -3.19 20.35
C PRO A 23 -4.31 -3.73 20.59
N GLY A 24 -3.51 -4.18 19.94
CA GLY A 24 -2.10 -4.61 20.10
C GLY A 24 -1.18 -4.04 19.02
N TYR A 25 -1.71 -3.16 18.18
CA TYR A 25 -0.93 -2.59 17.09
C TYR A 25 -0.03 -1.43 17.53
N PHE A 26 -0.26 -0.89 18.72
CA PHE A 26 0.64 0.03 19.39
C PHE A 26 1.42 -0.73 20.45
N ASP A 27 2.73 -0.77 20.33
CA ASP A 27 3.60 -1.11 21.45
C ASP A 27 3.65 0.10 22.40
N PRO A 28 3.00 0.03 23.59
CA PRO A 28 2.99 1.16 24.53
C PRO A 28 4.36 1.43 25.14
N MET A 29 5.35 0.57 24.91
CA MET A 29 6.69 0.66 25.51
C MET A 29 7.69 1.47 24.67
N GLY A 30 7.36 1.87 23.44
CA GLY A 30 8.32 2.47 22.51
C GLY A 30 7.97 3.86 21.97
N VAL A 31 6.75 4.34 22.13
CA VAL A 31 6.31 5.60 21.53
C VAL A 31 5.57 6.47 22.55
N ASP A 32 5.95 7.74 22.64
CA ASP A 32 5.19 8.73 23.40
C ASP A 32 3.73 8.75 22.88
N PRO A 33 2.73 8.48 23.75
CA PRO A 33 1.33 8.43 23.34
C PRO A 33 0.80 9.74 22.74
N GLU A 34 1.35 10.88 23.14
CA GLU A 34 0.98 12.18 22.58
C GLU A 34 1.53 12.32 21.16
N GLN A 35 2.79 12.01 20.97
CA GLN A 35 3.41 11.98 19.65
C GLN A 35 2.69 11.02 18.72
N ALA A 36 2.32 9.83 19.19
CA ALA A 36 1.58 8.85 18.38
C ALA A 36 0.22 9.40 17.92
N ARG A 37 -0.50 10.13 18.81
CA ARG A 37 -1.78 10.78 18.45
C ARG A 37 -1.58 11.88 17.42
N ASP A 38 -0.53 12.67 17.53
CA ASP A 38 -0.24 13.75 16.59
C ASP A 38 0.13 13.18 15.22
N VAL A 39 0.95 12.16 15.16
CA VAL A 39 1.29 11.45 13.90
C VAL A 39 0.02 10.84 13.29
N ALA A 40 -0.84 10.20 14.08
CA ALA A 40 -2.07 9.61 13.57
C ALA A 40 -3.01 10.69 12.98
N ARG A 41 -3.12 11.85 13.61
CA ARG A 41 -3.91 13.00 13.15
C ARG A 41 -3.33 13.56 11.83
N TRP A 42 -2.03 13.78 11.79
CA TRP A 42 -1.33 14.25 10.60
C TRP A 42 -1.50 13.27 9.43
N ARG A 43 -1.23 11.97 9.65
CA ARG A 43 -1.40 10.92 8.63
C ARG A 43 -2.84 10.88 8.08
N ARG A 44 -3.84 11.11 8.93
CA ARG A 44 -5.23 11.18 8.49
C ARG A 44 -5.48 12.36 7.57
N ALA A 45 -4.98 13.54 7.93
CA ALA A 45 -5.10 14.76 7.11
C ALA A 45 -4.41 14.57 5.75
N GLU A 46 -3.18 14.02 5.74
CA GLU A 46 -2.44 13.75 4.51
C GLU A 46 -3.14 12.73 3.60
N ARG A 47 -3.71 11.67 4.16
CA ARG A 47 -4.52 10.74 3.38
C ARG A 47 -5.72 11.42 2.71
N ALA A 48 -6.37 12.32 3.39
CA ALA A 48 -7.51 13.06 2.84
C ALA A 48 -7.06 13.98 1.70
N ARG A 49 -5.98 14.73 1.89
CA ARG A 49 -5.37 15.62 0.88
C ARG A 49 -4.95 14.83 -0.37
N LEU A 50 -4.11 13.82 -0.20
CA LEU A 50 -3.59 12.99 -1.31
C LEU A 50 -4.71 12.24 -2.05
N ARG A 51 -5.78 11.86 -1.35
CA ARG A 51 -6.95 11.26 -1.99
C ARG A 51 -7.69 12.26 -2.86
N ALA A 52 -7.88 13.50 -2.39
CA ALA A 52 -8.53 14.54 -3.17
C ALA A 52 -7.72 14.84 -4.44
N GLU A 53 -6.42 15.07 -4.31
CA GLU A 53 -5.52 15.30 -5.45
C GLU A 53 -5.54 14.15 -6.48
N ARG A 54 -5.54 12.90 -6.00
CA ARG A 54 -5.64 11.73 -6.87
C ARG A 54 -6.98 11.68 -7.62
N GLN A 55 -8.08 12.10 -6.99
CA GLN A 55 -9.39 12.12 -7.63
C GLN A 55 -9.51 13.23 -8.69
N GLU A 56 -8.80 14.34 -8.52
CA GLU A 56 -8.74 15.44 -9.48
C GLU A 56 -7.90 15.10 -10.71
N MET A 57 -7.07 14.09 -10.63
CA MET A 57 -6.23 13.65 -11.76
C MET A 57 -7.11 13.24 -12.94
N ARG A 58 -6.86 13.84 -14.11
CA ARG A 58 -7.56 13.52 -15.35
C ARG A 58 -7.39 12.03 -15.73
N VAL A 59 -8.40 11.50 -16.40
CA VAL A 59 -8.40 10.07 -16.79
C VAL A 59 -7.23 9.73 -17.71
N ASP A 60 -6.98 10.59 -18.71
CA ASP A 60 -5.86 10.43 -19.66
C ASP A 60 -4.49 10.45 -18.95
N ALA A 61 -4.28 11.38 -18.01
CA ALA A 61 -3.06 11.46 -17.22
C ALA A 61 -2.86 10.20 -16.35
N ARG A 62 -3.94 9.70 -15.75
CA ARG A 62 -3.90 8.47 -14.92
C ARG A 62 -3.60 7.23 -15.77
N GLN A 63 -4.18 7.15 -16.96
CA GLN A 63 -3.88 6.05 -17.91
C GLN A 63 -2.42 6.10 -18.38
N ALA A 64 -1.91 7.27 -18.72
CA ALA A 64 -0.51 7.46 -19.09
C ALA A 64 0.44 7.07 -17.96
N ALA A 65 0.13 7.50 -16.72
CA ALA A 65 0.91 7.13 -15.54
C ALA A 65 0.88 5.60 -15.29
N GLY A 66 -0.28 4.95 -15.44
CA GLY A 66 -0.38 3.49 -15.33
C GLY A 66 0.46 2.76 -16.38
N ALA A 67 0.47 3.24 -17.62
CA ALA A 67 1.29 2.65 -18.69
C ALA A 67 2.80 2.84 -18.43
N ALA A 68 3.21 4.03 -17.98
CA ALA A 68 4.60 4.29 -17.60
C ALA A 68 5.05 3.38 -16.44
N LEU A 69 4.23 3.27 -15.38
CA LEU A 69 4.48 2.38 -14.25
C LEU A 69 4.61 0.92 -14.67
N ALA A 70 3.76 0.43 -15.58
CA ALA A 70 3.86 -0.93 -16.11
C ALA A 70 5.22 -1.17 -16.80
N GLY A 71 5.70 -0.20 -17.61
CA GLY A 71 7.02 -0.27 -18.22
C GLY A 71 8.16 -0.26 -17.20
N HIS A 72 8.08 0.60 -16.19
CA HIS A 72 9.08 0.68 -15.13
C HIS A 72 9.09 -0.58 -14.24
N LEU A 73 7.90 -1.15 -13.96
CA LEU A 73 7.80 -2.42 -13.23
C LEU A 73 8.46 -3.55 -14.03
N ALA A 74 8.17 -3.67 -15.32
CA ALA A 74 8.79 -4.69 -16.17
C ALA A 74 10.32 -4.55 -16.19
N ALA A 75 10.83 -3.33 -16.32
CA ALA A 75 12.27 -3.05 -16.30
C ALA A 75 12.90 -3.40 -14.94
N LEU A 76 12.25 -3.07 -13.82
CA LEU A 76 12.73 -3.39 -12.48
C LEU A 76 12.76 -4.90 -12.26
N LEU A 77 11.69 -5.62 -12.61
CA LEU A 77 11.63 -7.08 -12.49
C LEU A 77 12.79 -7.73 -13.25
N GLU A 78 13.09 -7.27 -14.45
CA GLU A 78 14.16 -7.84 -15.27
C GLU A 78 15.55 -7.47 -14.74
N THR A 79 15.80 -6.18 -14.48
CA THR A 79 17.15 -5.67 -14.21
C THR A 79 17.61 -5.84 -12.76
N ARG A 80 16.68 -5.86 -11.81
CA ARG A 80 16.99 -5.97 -10.36
C ARG A 80 16.68 -7.34 -9.80
N LEU A 81 15.66 -8.02 -10.32
CA LEU A 81 15.19 -9.28 -9.75
C LEU A 81 15.49 -10.49 -10.65
N GLY A 82 16.11 -10.28 -11.82
CA GLY A 82 16.46 -11.35 -12.77
C GLY A 82 15.23 -12.01 -13.39
N GLY A 83 14.14 -11.26 -13.52
CA GLY A 83 12.85 -11.73 -14.00
C GLY A 83 11.88 -12.14 -12.88
N ALA A 84 10.66 -12.43 -13.26
CA ALA A 84 9.61 -12.90 -12.34
C ALA A 84 9.11 -14.30 -12.68
N GLN A 85 9.71 -14.98 -13.67
CA GLN A 85 9.39 -16.36 -14.01
C GLN A 85 9.67 -17.25 -12.81
N ASP A 86 8.86 -18.28 -12.64
CA ASP A 86 8.93 -19.22 -11.51
C ASP A 86 8.75 -18.58 -10.12
N ARG A 87 8.29 -17.32 -10.07
CA ARG A 87 7.95 -16.61 -8.84
C ARG A 87 6.47 -16.30 -8.74
N ILE A 88 5.99 -16.15 -7.52
CA ILE A 88 4.64 -15.69 -7.22
C ILE A 88 4.69 -14.19 -6.99
N LEU A 89 4.02 -13.42 -7.87
CA LEU A 89 3.89 -11.99 -7.75
C LEU A 89 2.49 -11.63 -7.25
N SER A 90 2.41 -11.03 -6.07
CA SER A 90 1.17 -10.43 -5.62
C SER A 90 1.03 -9.02 -6.18
N ALA A 91 -0.01 -8.80 -6.95
CA ALA A 91 -0.45 -7.48 -7.38
C ALA A 91 -1.56 -6.94 -6.44
N TYR A 92 -2.28 -5.91 -6.86
CA TYR A 92 -3.46 -5.41 -6.19
C TYR A 92 -4.55 -5.07 -7.21
N TRP A 93 -5.80 -5.09 -6.78
CA TRP A 93 -6.91 -4.60 -7.60
C TRP A 93 -7.07 -3.10 -7.38
N PRO A 94 -6.93 -2.26 -8.43
CA PRO A 94 -6.88 -0.81 -8.27
C PRO A 94 -8.23 -0.24 -7.82
N ILE A 95 -8.19 0.62 -6.81
CA ILE A 95 -9.36 1.31 -6.27
C ILE A 95 -9.09 2.82 -6.16
N LYS A 96 -10.16 3.61 -6.17
CA LYS A 96 -10.10 5.06 -5.85
C LYS A 96 -8.99 5.83 -6.60
N GLY A 97 -8.78 5.50 -7.87
CA GLY A 97 -7.81 6.17 -8.73
C GLY A 97 -6.36 5.72 -8.54
N GLU A 98 -6.11 4.58 -7.92
CA GLU A 98 -4.79 3.94 -7.91
C GLU A 98 -4.28 3.66 -9.33
N PRO A 99 -2.95 3.57 -9.53
CA PRO A 99 -2.38 3.14 -10.80
C PRO A 99 -2.95 1.79 -11.21
N ASP A 100 -3.44 1.69 -12.45
CA ASP A 100 -4.06 0.47 -12.96
C ASP A 100 -3.01 -0.40 -13.66
N LEU A 101 -2.61 -1.47 -12.99
CA LEU A 101 -1.66 -2.46 -13.51
C LEU A 101 -2.33 -3.75 -13.99
N ARG A 102 -3.66 -3.78 -14.17
CA ARG A 102 -4.36 -5.01 -14.59
C ARG A 102 -3.91 -5.51 -15.95
N GLY A 103 -3.60 -4.61 -16.89
CA GLY A 103 -3.01 -4.97 -18.18
C GLY A 103 -1.64 -5.65 -18.02
N GLU A 104 -0.81 -5.12 -17.11
CA GLU A 104 0.50 -5.71 -16.82
C GLU A 104 0.38 -7.05 -16.09
N MET A 105 -0.58 -7.20 -15.17
CA MET A 105 -0.88 -8.49 -14.55
C MET A 105 -1.21 -9.56 -15.60
N GLY A 106 -2.05 -9.22 -16.59
CA GLY A 106 -2.39 -10.14 -17.70
C GLY A 106 -1.17 -10.47 -18.56
N ARG A 107 -0.30 -9.50 -18.85
CA ARG A 107 0.92 -9.70 -19.61
C ARG A 107 1.91 -10.60 -18.86
N LEU A 108 2.13 -10.37 -17.57
CA LEU A 108 2.99 -11.20 -16.73
C LEU A 108 2.44 -12.62 -16.61
N HIS A 109 1.12 -12.78 -16.44
CA HIS A 109 0.47 -14.08 -16.44
C HIS A 109 0.70 -14.83 -17.75
N ALA A 110 0.51 -14.17 -18.89
CA ALA A 110 0.77 -14.77 -20.20
C ALA A 110 2.25 -15.15 -20.42
N ALA A 111 3.17 -14.47 -19.73
CA ALA A 111 4.59 -14.80 -19.69
C ALA A 111 4.96 -15.92 -18.68
N GLY A 112 3.97 -16.54 -18.02
CA GLY A 112 4.16 -17.65 -17.09
C GLY A 112 4.36 -17.25 -15.63
N VAL A 113 4.26 -15.96 -15.28
CA VAL A 113 4.33 -15.52 -13.88
C VAL A 113 3.03 -15.89 -13.15
N MET A 114 3.16 -16.48 -11.97
CA MET A 114 2.01 -16.77 -11.12
C MET A 114 1.55 -15.50 -10.41
N ILE A 115 0.34 -15.04 -10.70
CA ILE A 115 -0.23 -13.82 -10.11
C ILE A 115 -1.15 -14.17 -8.96
N ALA A 116 -1.02 -13.44 -7.86
CA ALA A 116 -1.92 -13.48 -6.70
C ALA A 116 -2.49 -12.09 -6.40
N LEU A 117 -3.64 -12.06 -5.73
CA LEU A 117 -4.25 -10.84 -5.21
C LEU A 117 -4.50 -10.93 -3.72
N PRO A 118 -4.31 -9.84 -2.97
CA PRO A 118 -4.53 -9.80 -1.53
C PRO A 118 -6.02 -9.84 -1.19
N VAL A 119 -6.37 -10.63 -0.21
CA VAL A 119 -7.73 -10.78 0.34
C VAL A 119 -7.69 -10.55 1.84
N VAL A 120 -8.63 -9.77 2.36
CA VAL A 120 -8.88 -9.66 3.80
C VAL A 120 -9.85 -10.78 4.19
N GLU A 121 -9.34 -11.83 4.81
CA GLU A 121 -10.18 -12.92 5.34
C GLU A 121 -10.56 -12.66 6.79
N VAL A 122 -9.62 -12.09 7.55
CA VAL A 122 -9.81 -11.73 8.95
C VAL A 122 -9.44 -10.25 9.13
N LYS A 123 -10.33 -9.49 9.74
CA LYS A 123 -10.05 -8.06 10.02
C LYS A 123 -8.84 -7.93 10.92
N HIS A 124 -7.99 -6.95 10.60
CA HIS A 124 -6.76 -6.64 11.34
C HIS A 124 -5.71 -7.76 11.37
N ALA A 125 -5.87 -8.82 10.59
CA ALA A 125 -4.87 -9.86 10.39
C ALA A 125 -4.02 -9.60 9.13
N PRO A 126 -2.92 -10.34 8.91
CA PRO A 126 -2.22 -10.36 7.63
C PRO A 126 -3.15 -10.71 6.47
N LEU A 127 -2.84 -10.20 5.29
CA LEU A 127 -3.56 -10.54 4.06
C LEU A 127 -3.27 -11.98 3.66
N VAL A 128 -4.28 -12.65 3.12
CA VAL A 128 -4.13 -13.91 2.39
C VAL A 128 -4.03 -13.57 0.90
N PHE A 129 -3.11 -14.20 0.20
CA PHE A 129 -2.97 -14.01 -1.23
C PHE A 129 -3.58 -15.20 -1.97
N ARG A 130 -4.48 -14.91 -2.91
CA ARG A 130 -5.18 -15.94 -3.68
C ARG A 130 -4.84 -15.82 -5.15
N ARG A 131 -4.64 -16.98 -5.79
CA ARG A 131 -4.32 -17.06 -7.22
C ARG A 131 -5.33 -16.30 -8.05
N TRP A 132 -4.81 -15.55 -9.01
CA TRP A 132 -5.58 -14.81 -10.00
C TRP A 132 -5.12 -15.15 -11.42
N THR A 133 -6.07 -15.27 -12.33
CA THR A 133 -5.87 -15.34 -13.77
C THR A 133 -6.85 -14.40 -14.46
N PRO A 134 -6.67 -14.04 -15.74
CA PRO A 134 -7.64 -13.23 -16.47
C PRO A 134 -9.08 -13.80 -16.46
N GLU A 135 -9.21 -15.12 -16.35
CA GLU A 135 -10.49 -15.86 -16.33
C GLU A 135 -11.10 -15.97 -14.94
N THR A 136 -10.39 -15.53 -13.90
CA THR A 136 -10.88 -15.64 -12.52
C THR A 136 -12.18 -14.88 -12.33
N ARG A 137 -13.23 -15.59 -11.92
CA ARG A 137 -14.52 -14.98 -11.54
C ARG A 137 -14.36 -14.28 -10.19
N MET A 138 -14.14 -12.96 -10.24
CA MET A 138 -13.96 -12.17 -9.04
C MET A 138 -15.25 -12.06 -8.23
N VAL A 139 -15.13 -12.11 -6.90
CA VAL A 139 -16.23 -11.85 -5.94
C VAL A 139 -16.02 -10.51 -5.24
N ARG A 140 -17.02 -10.03 -4.50
CA ARG A 140 -16.90 -8.81 -3.70
C ARG A 140 -16.35 -9.15 -2.32
N GLY A 141 -15.16 -8.66 -2.04
CA GLY A 141 -14.52 -8.72 -0.72
C GLY A 141 -14.81 -7.49 0.13
N ASP A 142 -14.01 -7.30 1.17
CA ASP A 142 -14.08 -6.12 2.05
C ASP A 142 -13.99 -4.83 1.22
N TRP A 143 -14.66 -3.77 1.70
CA TRP A 143 -14.78 -2.46 1.02
C TRP A 143 -15.29 -2.54 -0.43
N ASN A 144 -16.00 -3.63 -0.77
CA ASN A 144 -16.52 -3.88 -2.11
C ASN A 144 -15.42 -3.99 -3.19
N ILE A 145 -14.20 -4.37 -2.80
CA ILE A 145 -13.08 -4.60 -3.72
C ILE A 145 -13.27 -5.96 -4.40
N PRO A 146 -13.13 -6.05 -5.74
CA PRO A 146 -13.06 -7.34 -6.41
C PRO A 146 -11.85 -8.14 -5.94
N VAL A 147 -12.08 -9.38 -5.50
CA VAL A 147 -11.04 -10.33 -5.04
C VAL A 147 -11.28 -11.71 -5.65
N PRO A 148 -10.25 -12.57 -5.76
CA PRO A 148 -10.45 -13.97 -6.10
C PRO A 148 -11.37 -14.66 -5.07
N PRO A 149 -12.17 -15.65 -5.49
CA PRO A 149 -13.09 -16.33 -4.60
C PRO A 149 -12.37 -17.18 -3.55
N PRO A 150 -13.04 -17.57 -2.45
CA PRO A 150 -12.43 -18.35 -1.37
C PRO A 150 -11.83 -19.68 -1.81
N GLU A 151 -12.33 -20.26 -2.90
CA GLU A 151 -11.87 -21.53 -3.47
C GLU A 151 -10.58 -21.37 -4.28
N ALA A 152 -10.20 -20.14 -4.65
CA ALA A 152 -8.94 -19.91 -5.33
C ALA A 152 -7.77 -20.27 -4.43
N GLU A 153 -6.76 -20.88 -5.02
CA GLU A 153 -5.55 -21.35 -4.32
C GLU A 153 -4.91 -20.22 -3.51
N ALA A 154 -4.62 -20.49 -2.24
CA ALA A 154 -3.86 -19.59 -1.38
C ALA A 154 -2.36 -19.77 -1.67
N LEU A 155 -1.67 -18.65 -1.88
CA LEU A 155 -0.27 -18.60 -2.29
C LEU A 155 0.54 -17.74 -1.32
N ILE A 156 1.84 -18.02 -1.24
CA ILE A 156 2.80 -17.16 -0.51
C ILE A 156 3.63 -16.42 -1.57
N PRO A 157 3.53 -15.10 -1.68
CA PRO A 157 4.21 -14.36 -2.74
C PRO A 157 5.71 -14.19 -2.46
N ASP A 158 6.51 -14.27 -3.50
CA ASP A 158 7.93 -13.89 -3.51
C ASP A 158 8.12 -12.39 -3.71
N ILE A 159 7.17 -11.76 -4.43
CA ILE A 159 7.15 -10.33 -4.76
C ILE A 159 5.78 -9.77 -4.40
N VAL A 160 5.75 -8.65 -3.68
CA VAL A 160 4.51 -7.98 -3.28
C VAL A 160 4.47 -6.55 -3.82
N LEU A 161 3.50 -6.26 -4.67
CA LEU A 161 3.18 -4.90 -5.07
C LEU A 161 2.25 -4.26 -4.05
N ALA A 162 2.70 -3.21 -3.38
CA ALA A 162 1.94 -2.49 -2.36
C ALA A 162 1.46 -1.13 -2.89
N PRO A 163 0.15 -0.87 -2.96
CA PRO A 163 -0.34 0.44 -3.40
C PRO A 163 -0.02 1.51 -2.35
N LEU A 164 0.40 2.68 -2.83
CA LEU A 164 0.76 3.82 -2.01
C LEU A 164 -0.33 4.90 -2.06
N MET A 165 -0.71 5.45 -0.91
CA MET A 165 -1.39 6.74 -0.83
C MET A 165 -0.39 7.88 -0.87
N GLY A 166 0.71 7.73 -0.14
CA GLY A 166 1.90 8.57 -0.11
C GLY A 166 3.13 7.77 0.24
N TRP A 167 4.31 8.35 0.11
CA TRP A 167 5.60 7.71 0.37
C TRP A 167 6.67 8.74 0.70
N ASP A 168 7.76 8.31 1.34
CA ASP A 168 8.91 9.15 1.64
C ASP A 168 10.24 8.53 1.17
N ASP A 169 11.29 9.33 1.20
CA ASP A 169 12.63 8.96 0.72
C ASP A 169 13.33 7.89 1.57
N ALA A 170 12.76 7.54 2.71
CA ALA A 170 13.25 6.44 3.54
C ALA A 170 12.57 5.10 3.20
N GLY A 171 11.74 5.07 2.14
CA GLY A 171 11.08 3.87 1.67
C GLY A 171 9.80 3.52 2.41
N TYR A 172 9.33 4.38 3.32
CA TYR A 172 8.09 4.15 4.02
C TYR A 172 6.88 4.60 3.22
N ARG A 173 5.77 3.90 3.41
CA ARG A 173 4.52 4.18 2.71
C ARG A 173 3.41 4.64 3.66
N LEU A 174 2.65 5.62 3.22
CA LEU A 174 1.36 5.95 3.79
C LEU A 174 0.29 5.12 3.07
N GLY A 175 -0.25 4.11 3.74
CA GLY A 175 -1.38 3.32 3.23
C GLY A 175 -2.73 3.91 3.62
N TYR A 176 -3.83 3.15 3.44
CA TYR A 176 -5.19 3.60 3.79
C TYR A 176 -5.49 3.63 5.30
N GLY A 177 -4.57 3.17 6.14
CA GLY A 177 -4.69 3.23 7.60
C GLY A 177 -5.02 1.89 8.28
N GLY A 178 -5.34 0.86 7.51
CA GLY A 178 -5.63 -0.48 8.07
C GLY A 178 -4.40 -1.29 8.49
N GLY A 179 -3.18 -0.88 8.10
CA GLY A 179 -1.92 -1.55 8.43
C GLY A 179 -1.78 -2.97 7.87
N TYR A 180 -2.60 -3.34 6.90
CA TYR A 180 -2.62 -4.72 6.37
C TYR A 180 -1.30 -5.14 5.76
N PHE A 181 -0.70 -4.30 4.92
CA PHE A 181 0.58 -4.63 4.29
C PHE A 181 1.72 -4.71 5.30
N ASP A 182 1.77 -3.83 6.32
CA ASP A 182 2.82 -3.87 7.35
C ASP A 182 2.74 -5.18 8.14
N ARG A 183 1.53 -5.55 8.59
CA ARG A 183 1.32 -6.85 9.26
C ARG A 183 1.66 -8.03 8.37
N THR A 184 1.32 -7.96 7.10
CA THR A 184 1.61 -9.03 6.13
C THR A 184 3.11 -9.18 5.91
N LEU A 185 3.82 -8.09 5.65
CA LEU A 185 5.27 -8.11 5.46
C LEU A 185 6.03 -8.53 6.73
N ALA A 186 5.47 -8.23 7.91
CA ALA A 186 6.04 -8.68 9.19
C ALA A 186 5.83 -10.19 9.42
N ALA A 187 4.73 -10.76 8.93
CA ALA A 187 4.35 -12.15 9.18
C ALA A 187 4.96 -13.14 8.18
N LEU A 188 5.30 -12.71 6.98
CA LEU A 188 5.84 -13.59 5.94
C LEU A 188 7.31 -13.91 6.17
N THR A 189 7.64 -15.20 6.13
CA THR A 189 9.01 -15.72 6.26
C THR A 189 9.26 -16.80 5.20
N PRO A 190 10.22 -16.64 4.27
CA PRO A 190 11.05 -15.44 4.12
C PRO A 190 10.21 -14.20 3.74
N ARG A 191 10.69 -13.02 4.13
CA ARG A 191 10.03 -11.77 3.76
C ARG A 191 10.12 -11.57 2.23
N PRO A 192 9.00 -11.36 1.54
CA PRO A 192 9.00 -11.13 0.10
C PRO A 192 9.69 -9.82 -0.26
N VAL A 193 10.11 -9.70 -1.52
CA VAL A 193 10.51 -8.40 -2.08
C VAL A 193 9.26 -7.52 -2.19
N SER A 194 9.33 -6.33 -1.62
CA SER A 194 8.20 -5.40 -1.53
C SER A 194 8.42 -4.17 -2.42
N ILE A 195 7.49 -3.94 -3.36
CA ILE A 195 7.55 -2.85 -4.33
C ILE A 195 6.34 -1.94 -4.11
N GLY A 196 6.58 -0.70 -3.70
CA GLY A 196 5.56 0.32 -3.59
C GLY A 196 5.18 0.88 -4.96
N ILE A 197 3.89 0.98 -5.24
CA ILE A 197 3.34 1.50 -6.50
C ILE A 197 2.48 2.72 -6.21
N GLY A 198 2.87 3.87 -6.71
CA GLY A 198 2.15 5.12 -6.47
C GLY A 198 2.45 6.19 -7.50
N PHE A 199 2.04 7.42 -7.19
CA PHE A 199 2.33 8.59 -8.01
C PHE A 199 3.49 9.39 -7.41
N ARG A 200 4.30 10.00 -8.27
CA ARG A 200 5.39 10.89 -7.84
C ARG A 200 4.87 12.09 -7.06
N SER A 201 3.72 12.62 -7.44
CA SER A 201 3.05 13.72 -6.73
C SER A 201 2.67 13.40 -5.27
N ALA A 202 2.64 12.13 -4.91
CA ALA A 202 2.34 11.67 -3.55
C ALA A 202 3.58 11.53 -2.64
N ARG A 203 4.75 12.02 -3.09
CA ARG A 203 5.96 12.08 -2.26
C ARG A 203 5.78 13.05 -1.10
N LEU A 204 6.20 12.64 0.08
CA LEU A 204 6.16 13.37 1.34
C LEU A 204 7.57 13.55 1.88
N ALA A 205 7.81 14.60 2.66
CA ALA A 205 9.10 14.77 3.34
C ALA A 205 9.34 13.64 4.38
N SER A 206 8.28 13.18 5.03
CA SER A 206 8.27 12.02 5.91
C SER A 206 6.83 11.56 6.13
N ILE A 207 6.62 10.27 6.33
CA ILE A 207 5.36 9.74 6.86
C ILE A 207 5.34 9.72 8.39
N TYR A 208 6.42 10.17 9.04
CA TYR A 208 6.70 9.98 10.48
C TYR A 208 6.57 8.51 10.88
N PRO A 209 7.51 7.65 10.44
CA PRO A 209 7.44 6.20 10.64
C PRO A 209 7.24 5.83 12.10
N GLN A 210 6.40 4.85 12.36
CA GLN A 210 6.15 4.28 13.67
C GLN A 210 6.80 2.89 13.76
N PRO A 211 7.06 2.32 14.94
CA PRO A 211 7.77 1.05 15.09
C PRO A 211 7.21 -0.13 14.30
N HIS A 212 5.92 -0.09 13.98
CA HIS A 212 5.23 -1.13 13.21
C HIS A 212 5.23 -0.90 11.70
N ASP A 213 5.66 0.27 11.23
CA ASP A 213 5.76 0.53 9.78
C ASP A 213 6.97 -0.19 9.21
N ILE A 214 6.79 -0.80 8.05
CA ILE A 214 7.85 -1.55 7.38
C ILE A 214 8.25 -0.80 6.10
N ALA A 215 9.53 -0.42 6.03
CA ALA A 215 10.09 0.15 4.81
C ALA A 215 10.06 -0.89 3.68
N LEU A 216 9.71 -0.42 2.50
CA LEU A 216 9.68 -1.22 1.28
C LEU A 216 11.09 -1.40 0.71
N ASP A 217 11.25 -2.38 -0.17
CA ASP A 217 12.52 -2.60 -0.85
C ASP A 217 12.67 -1.65 -2.04
N PHE A 218 11.57 -1.37 -2.74
CA PHE A 218 11.54 -0.44 -3.87
C PHE A 218 10.30 0.46 -3.81
N ILE A 219 10.40 1.66 -4.40
CA ILE A 219 9.24 2.50 -4.72
C ILE A 219 9.31 2.90 -6.19
N LEU A 220 8.25 2.59 -6.92
CA LEU A 220 8.04 2.95 -8.32
C LEU A 220 6.92 3.97 -8.46
N THR A 221 7.16 4.96 -9.31
CA THR A 221 6.17 5.92 -9.77
C THR A 221 6.12 5.95 -11.31
N GLU A 222 5.26 6.78 -11.87
CA GLU A 222 5.24 7.04 -13.31
C GLU A 222 6.54 7.67 -13.84
N ALA A 223 7.37 8.23 -12.94
CA ALA A 223 8.66 8.81 -13.29
C ALA A 223 9.82 7.80 -13.23
N GLY A 224 9.59 6.60 -12.72
CA GLY A 224 10.58 5.53 -12.59
C GLY A 224 10.82 5.04 -11.17
N LEU A 225 12.01 4.51 -10.94
CA LEU A 225 12.46 4.06 -9.62
C LEU A 225 12.83 5.27 -8.76
N GLU A 226 12.11 5.47 -7.66
CA GLU A 226 12.31 6.59 -6.74
C GLU A 226 13.11 6.18 -5.50
N TYR A 227 13.02 4.92 -5.09
CA TYR A 227 13.69 4.39 -3.92
C TYR A 227 14.11 2.92 -4.12
N GLU A 228 15.30 2.58 -3.67
CA GLU A 228 15.84 1.23 -3.60
C GLU A 228 16.54 1.05 -2.24
N SER A 229 16.15 0.02 -1.50
CA SER A 229 16.74 -0.26 -0.18
C SER A 229 18.09 -0.96 -0.31
N ALA A 230 18.95 -0.85 0.72
CA ALA A 230 20.20 -1.60 0.77
C ALA A 230 19.98 -3.14 0.89
N ARG A 231 18.76 -3.57 1.12
CA ARG A 231 18.37 -4.99 1.19
C ARG A 231 18.02 -5.56 -0.19
N ALA A 232 17.66 -4.71 -1.14
CA ALA A 232 17.15 -5.09 -2.46
C ALA A 232 18.22 -5.79 -3.32
#